data_ea05c1acd36c710bdcb13eb1192dd43e
#
_entry.id   ea05c1acd36c710bdcb13eb1192dd43e
#
_cell.length_a   1.000
_cell.length_b   1.000
_cell.length_c   1.000
_cell.angle_alpha   90.00
_cell.angle_beta   90.00
_cell.angle_gamma   90.00
#
_symmetry.space_group_name_H-M   'P 1'
#
loop_
_entity.id
_entity.type
_entity.pdbx_description
1 polymer ?
#
loop_
_entity_poly.entity_id
_entity_poly.type
_entity_poly.pdbx_seq_one_letter_code
_entity_poly.pdbx_strand_id
1 'polypeptide(L)'
;MQGDDDDNAGVYSHDGFLGGKLSLRQPRDGFRSGHDAVLLAASADPPQNGHVAELGSGAGVASLCFLRRRHDAHMTGIEFESELVGLAQANAAANGLDERAHFRQGDIAGAFGDLHIVANSFDEVIANPPFHDVGSVPEIDNTGKARAYIGAAGTLDNWVKCACALTRAGGFISFVHRADALDRLLTVMHKRLGDLRVLPIMPKPHQAATRVIVRGKRDARAPLTLLPPLILQDENAQPSDMAEAVLRHGAALAFGKNGG
;
A
#
# COMPACT_ATOMS: atom_id res chain seq x y z
N MET A 1 -22.88 26.55 -11.52
CA MET A 1 -23.31 25.29 -10.89
C MET A 1 -22.43 25.11 -9.65
N GLN A 2 -22.83 25.76 -8.57
CA GLN A 2 -22.23 25.68 -7.23
C GLN A 2 -23.30 25.01 -6.37
N GLY A 3 -23.11 23.78 -5.91
CA GLY A 3 -24.14 23.18 -5.08
C GLY A 3 -24.00 21.70 -4.76
N ASP A 4 -22.77 21.12 -4.62
CA ASP A 4 -22.64 19.73 -4.15
C ASP A 4 -21.50 19.53 -3.11
N ASP A 5 -20.82 20.61 -2.68
CA ASP A 5 -19.68 20.50 -1.76
C ASP A 5 -20.05 20.57 -0.26
N ASP A 6 -21.27 21.00 0.10
CA ASP A 6 -21.64 21.30 1.49
C ASP A 6 -22.29 20.12 2.25
N ASP A 7 -22.88 19.15 1.56
CA ASP A 7 -23.57 18.01 2.23
C ASP A 7 -22.61 16.91 2.73
N ASN A 8 -21.34 16.94 2.34
CA ASN A 8 -20.34 15.89 2.66
C ASN A 8 -19.30 16.29 3.73
N ALA A 9 -19.40 17.49 4.29
CA ALA A 9 -18.42 18.00 5.27
C ALA A 9 -18.36 17.19 6.58
N GLY A 10 -19.38 16.38 6.87
CA GLY A 10 -19.47 15.52 8.06
C GLY A 10 -18.88 14.12 7.87
N VAL A 11 -18.79 13.61 6.64
CA VAL A 11 -18.46 12.20 6.34
C VAL A 11 -16.95 12.01 6.07
N TYR A 12 -16.30 13.01 5.47
CA TYR A 12 -14.90 12.96 5.09
C TYR A 12 -14.05 13.98 5.83
N SER A 13 -12.78 13.63 6.07
CA SER A 13 -11.72 14.57 6.45
C SER A 13 -10.88 14.92 5.23
N HIS A 14 -10.18 16.05 5.27
CA HIS A 14 -9.15 16.44 4.31
C HIS A 14 -7.78 16.27 4.97
N ASP A 15 -6.97 15.39 4.45
CA ASP A 15 -5.66 15.04 5.01
C ASP A 15 -4.55 15.42 4.04
N GLY A 16 -3.53 16.13 4.54
CA GLY A 16 -2.35 16.51 3.77
C GLY A 16 -1.29 15.41 3.77
N PHE A 17 -0.76 15.06 2.59
CA PHE A 17 0.33 14.12 2.44
C PHE A 17 1.51 14.75 1.70
N LEU A 18 2.71 14.17 1.87
CA LEU A 18 3.95 14.62 1.24
C LEU A 18 4.22 16.12 1.46
N GLY A 19 4.10 16.57 2.73
CA GLY A 19 4.32 17.97 3.07
C GLY A 19 3.29 18.93 2.47
N GLY A 20 2.05 18.47 2.26
CA GLY A 20 0.95 19.25 1.68
C GLY A 20 0.92 19.26 0.14
N LYS A 21 1.76 18.46 -0.53
CA LYS A 21 1.73 18.32 -2.00
C LYS A 21 0.52 17.55 -2.51
N LEU A 22 -0.16 16.83 -1.63
CA LEU A 22 -1.43 16.14 -1.88
C LEU A 22 -2.42 16.50 -0.77
N SER A 23 -3.67 16.75 -1.17
CA SER A 23 -4.81 16.87 -0.25
C SER A 23 -5.84 15.82 -0.62
N LEU A 24 -6.07 14.86 0.28
CA LEU A 24 -6.90 13.71 0.01
C LEU A 24 -8.06 13.63 1.01
N ARG A 25 -9.24 13.32 0.51
CA ARG A 25 -10.40 13.02 1.34
C ARG A 25 -10.32 11.58 1.83
N GLN A 26 -10.57 11.37 3.11
CA GLN A 26 -10.68 10.04 3.72
C GLN A 26 -11.94 9.95 4.57
N PRO A 27 -12.57 8.77 4.71
CA PRO A 27 -13.66 8.58 5.65
C PRO A 27 -13.25 8.99 7.07
N ARG A 28 -14.15 9.64 7.80
CA ARG A 28 -13.91 9.95 9.23
C ARG A 28 -14.00 8.70 10.10
N ASP A 29 -14.89 7.79 9.72
CA ASP A 29 -15.10 6.51 10.39
C ASP A 29 -14.48 5.37 9.59
N GLY A 30 -13.95 4.35 10.27
CA GLY A 30 -13.30 3.19 9.66
C GLY A 30 -11.80 3.35 9.46
N PHE A 31 -11.26 2.63 8.48
CA PHE A 31 -9.82 2.63 8.22
C PHE A 31 -9.37 3.94 7.55
N ARG A 32 -8.33 4.53 8.10
CA ARG A 32 -7.67 5.73 7.55
C ARG A 32 -6.19 5.43 7.28
N SER A 33 -5.77 5.76 6.10
CA SER A 33 -4.36 5.65 5.71
C SER A 33 -3.52 6.75 6.36
N GLY A 34 -2.35 6.37 6.85
CA GLY A 34 -1.37 7.27 7.44
C GLY A 34 0.02 7.04 6.85
N HIS A 35 1.03 7.05 7.71
CA HIS A 35 2.44 6.86 7.33
C HIS A 35 2.69 5.54 6.57
N ASP A 36 1.98 4.46 6.91
CA ASP A 36 2.12 3.16 6.26
C ASP A 36 1.88 3.25 4.75
N ALA A 37 0.87 4.04 4.31
CA ALA A 37 0.58 4.25 2.89
C ALA A 37 1.70 5.02 2.17
N VAL A 38 2.26 6.06 2.81
CA VAL A 38 3.38 6.83 2.23
C VAL A 38 4.64 5.97 2.13
N LEU A 39 4.94 5.18 3.17
CA LEU A 39 6.09 4.26 3.18
C LEU A 39 5.93 3.16 2.13
N LEU A 40 4.71 2.62 1.97
CA LEU A 40 4.41 1.66 0.92
C LEU A 40 4.60 2.27 -0.47
N ALA A 41 4.08 3.47 -0.70
CA ALA A 41 4.29 4.21 -1.95
C ALA A 41 5.78 4.44 -2.25
N ALA A 42 6.58 4.73 -1.22
CA ALA A 42 8.03 4.94 -1.34
C ALA A 42 8.81 3.64 -1.63
N SER A 43 8.22 2.47 -1.38
CA SER A 43 8.84 1.18 -1.65
C SER A 43 8.80 0.77 -3.13
N ALA A 44 7.90 1.35 -3.92
CA ALA A 44 7.77 1.03 -5.33
C ALA A 44 8.75 1.87 -6.17
N ASP A 45 9.49 1.22 -7.05
CA ASP A 45 10.42 1.86 -7.98
C ASP A 45 10.48 1.10 -9.31
N PRO A 46 9.37 1.14 -10.10
CA PRO A 46 9.28 0.49 -11.39
C PRO A 46 10.22 1.15 -12.43
N PRO A 47 10.48 0.50 -13.58
CA PRO A 47 11.17 1.13 -14.69
C PRO A 47 10.42 2.38 -15.18
N GLN A 48 11.07 3.15 -16.05
CA GLN A 48 10.45 4.33 -16.68
C GLN A 48 9.15 3.92 -17.42
N ASN A 49 8.10 4.74 -17.27
CA ASN A 49 6.75 4.46 -17.75
C ASN A 49 6.14 3.15 -17.20
N GLY A 50 6.67 2.67 -16.06
CA GLY A 50 6.22 1.43 -15.46
C GLY A 50 4.82 1.51 -14.89
N HIS A 51 4.16 0.35 -14.84
CA HIS A 51 2.81 0.21 -14.33
C HIS A 51 2.79 -0.54 -13.00
N VAL A 52 2.23 0.10 -11.98
CA VAL A 52 2.12 -0.46 -10.61
C VAL A 52 0.66 -0.76 -10.29
N ALA A 53 0.39 -1.86 -9.60
CA ALA A 53 -0.92 -2.10 -9.01
C ALA A 53 -0.87 -1.95 -7.48
N GLU A 54 -1.95 -1.43 -6.89
CA GLU A 54 -2.19 -1.46 -5.44
C GLU A 54 -3.38 -2.35 -5.14
N LEU A 55 -3.18 -3.35 -4.28
CA LEU A 55 -4.26 -4.19 -3.76
C LEU A 55 -4.83 -3.55 -2.48
N GLY A 56 -6.16 -3.42 -2.41
CA GLY A 56 -6.85 -2.76 -1.31
C GLY A 56 -6.51 -1.27 -1.25
N SER A 57 -6.74 -0.55 -2.36
CA SER A 57 -6.28 0.84 -2.48
C SER A 57 -7.02 1.83 -1.58
N GLY A 58 -8.16 1.44 -0.99
CA GLY A 58 -8.94 2.34 -0.15
C GLY A 58 -9.27 3.65 -0.88
N ALA A 59 -9.07 4.77 -0.21
CA ALA A 59 -9.24 6.12 -0.77
C ALA A 59 -8.09 6.55 -1.72
N GLY A 60 -7.18 5.64 -2.10
CA GLY A 60 -6.10 5.87 -3.07
C GLY A 60 -4.84 6.52 -2.50
N VAL A 61 -4.63 6.54 -1.18
CA VAL A 61 -3.54 7.31 -0.56
C VAL A 61 -2.17 6.86 -1.04
N ALA A 62 -1.84 5.55 -0.98
CA ALA A 62 -0.52 5.07 -1.41
C ALA A 62 -0.35 5.23 -2.92
N SER A 63 -1.38 4.93 -3.71
CA SER A 63 -1.40 5.14 -5.16
C SER A 63 -1.05 6.58 -5.54
N LEU A 64 -1.70 7.56 -4.92
CA LEU A 64 -1.52 8.96 -5.27
C LEU A 64 -0.19 9.53 -4.72
N CYS A 65 0.26 9.07 -3.56
CA CYS A 65 1.61 9.37 -3.06
C CYS A 65 2.69 8.84 -4.00
N PHE A 66 2.52 7.63 -4.53
CA PHE A 66 3.42 7.06 -5.53
C PHE A 66 3.46 7.90 -6.81
N LEU A 67 2.29 8.23 -7.39
CA LEU A 67 2.21 9.01 -8.63
C LEU A 67 2.69 10.45 -8.48
N ARG A 68 2.58 11.03 -7.29
CA ARG A 68 3.15 12.37 -7.01
C ARG A 68 4.69 12.34 -7.01
N ARG A 69 5.28 11.21 -6.66
CA ARG A 69 6.73 10.99 -6.70
C ARG A 69 7.23 10.58 -8.08
N ARG A 70 6.47 9.72 -8.78
CA ARG A 70 6.84 9.15 -10.10
C ARG A 70 5.93 9.75 -11.18
N HIS A 71 6.42 10.82 -11.81
CA HIS A 71 5.64 11.53 -12.84
C HIS A 71 5.52 10.77 -14.17
N ASP A 72 6.34 9.76 -14.36
CA ASP A 72 6.44 8.92 -15.55
C ASP A 72 5.70 7.58 -15.44
N ALA A 73 5.13 7.26 -14.29
CA ALA A 73 4.52 5.96 -14.04
C ALA A 73 2.98 6.00 -14.03
N HIS A 74 2.37 4.82 -14.15
CA HIS A 74 0.93 4.60 -14.06
C HIS A 74 0.58 3.72 -12.86
N MET A 75 -0.64 3.89 -12.33
CA MET A 75 -1.12 3.15 -11.18
C MET A 75 -2.53 2.61 -11.42
N THR A 76 -2.75 1.35 -11.04
CA THR A 76 -4.08 0.76 -10.97
C THR A 76 -4.37 0.34 -9.53
N GLY A 77 -5.32 0.99 -8.88
CA GLY A 77 -5.84 0.57 -7.57
C GLY A 77 -6.98 -0.43 -7.72
N ILE A 78 -6.95 -1.50 -6.93
CA ILE A 78 -8.01 -2.50 -6.85
C ILE A 78 -8.59 -2.42 -5.45
N GLU A 79 -9.89 -2.18 -5.34
CA GLU A 79 -10.58 -2.00 -4.06
C GLU A 79 -11.92 -2.74 -4.07
N PHE A 80 -12.27 -3.35 -2.95
CA PHE A 80 -13.51 -4.13 -2.81
C PHE A 80 -14.73 -3.22 -2.70
N GLU A 81 -14.63 -2.12 -1.94
CA GLU A 81 -15.73 -1.22 -1.69
C GLU A 81 -15.88 -0.17 -2.79
N SER A 82 -17.01 -0.20 -3.50
CA SER A 82 -17.29 0.73 -4.62
C SER A 82 -17.28 2.20 -4.19
N GLU A 83 -17.70 2.51 -2.96
CA GLU A 83 -17.66 3.86 -2.40
C GLU A 83 -16.21 4.39 -2.28
N LEU A 84 -15.27 3.54 -1.84
CA LEU A 84 -13.86 3.89 -1.75
C LEU A 84 -13.22 4.02 -3.14
N VAL A 85 -13.63 3.20 -4.12
CA VAL A 85 -13.22 3.37 -5.52
C VAL A 85 -13.61 4.76 -6.04
N GLY A 86 -14.86 5.16 -5.84
CA GLY A 86 -15.35 6.49 -6.23
C GLY A 86 -14.60 7.62 -5.53
N LEU A 87 -14.30 7.45 -4.24
CA LEU A 87 -13.52 8.41 -3.47
C LEU A 87 -12.07 8.52 -3.97
N ALA A 88 -11.42 7.40 -4.28
CA ALA A 88 -10.07 7.38 -4.83
C ALA A 88 -9.98 8.05 -6.20
N GLN A 89 -10.97 7.83 -7.08
CA GLN A 89 -11.10 8.52 -8.37
C GLN A 89 -11.26 10.04 -8.18
N ALA A 90 -12.13 10.46 -7.26
CA ALA A 90 -12.32 11.87 -6.94
C ALA A 90 -11.04 12.52 -6.35
N ASN A 91 -10.31 11.79 -5.49
CA ASN A 91 -9.02 12.23 -4.97
C ASN A 91 -7.98 12.37 -6.09
N ALA A 92 -7.94 11.44 -7.04
CA ALA A 92 -7.04 11.53 -8.20
C ALA A 92 -7.31 12.78 -9.03
N ALA A 93 -8.58 13.01 -9.39
CA ALA A 93 -9.00 14.17 -10.16
C ALA A 93 -8.71 15.49 -9.43
N ALA A 94 -9.02 15.58 -8.13
CA ALA A 94 -8.75 16.77 -7.33
C ALA A 94 -7.25 17.12 -7.23
N ASN A 95 -6.35 16.16 -7.46
CA ASN A 95 -4.89 16.34 -7.44
C ASN A 95 -4.25 16.33 -8.84
N GLY A 96 -5.03 16.28 -9.94
CA GLY A 96 -4.54 16.25 -11.32
C GLY A 96 -3.74 14.98 -11.66
N LEU A 97 -4.17 13.83 -11.13
CA LEU A 97 -3.49 12.55 -11.32
C LEU A 97 -4.37 11.50 -12.03
N ASP A 98 -5.60 11.85 -12.40
CA ASP A 98 -6.62 10.98 -12.97
C ASP A 98 -6.24 10.34 -14.31
N GLU A 99 -5.41 11.00 -15.12
CA GLU A 99 -4.89 10.42 -16.37
C GLU A 99 -3.96 9.22 -16.13
N ARG A 100 -3.33 9.12 -14.95
CA ARG A 100 -2.34 8.09 -14.61
C ARG A 100 -2.76 7.17 -13.44
N ALA A 101 -3.84 7.53 -12.75
CA ALA A 101 -4.41 6.76 -11.64
C ALA A 101 -5.76 6.19 -12.05
N HIS A 102 -5.85 4.87 -12.11
CA HIS A 102 -7.10 4.18 -12.42
C HIS A 102 -7.51 3.31 -11.25
N PHE A 103 -8.72 3.53 -10.73
CA PHE A 103 -9.25 2.73 -9.62
C PHE A 103 -10.42 1.90 -10.12
N ARG A 104 -10.49 0.66 -9.66
CA ARG A 104 -11.53 -0.27 -10.05
C ARG A 104 -11.98 -1.14 -8.89
N GLN A 105 -13.25 -1.48 -8.90
CA GLN A 105 -13.78 -2.43 -7.94
C GLN A 105 -13.31 -3.85 -8.26
N GLY A 106 -12.91 -4.60 -7.25
CA GLY A 106 -12.52 -6.00 -7.39
C GLY A 106 -12.29 -6.68 -6.06
N ASP A 107 -12.65 -7.97 -6.00
CA ASP A 107 -12.39 -8.83 -4.85
C ASP A 107 -11.10 -9.64 -5.10
N ILE A 108 -10.05 -9.32 -4.35
CA ILE A 108 -8.76 -10.01 -4.45
C ILE A 108 -8.79 -11.44 -3.86
N ALA A 109 -9.79 -11.77 -3.04
CA ALA A 109 -10.01 -13.10 -2.49
C ALA A 109 -10.88 -13.98 -3.40
N GLY A 110 -11.57 -13.37 -4.35
CA GLY A 110 -12.42 -14.03 -5.35
C GLY A 110 -11.64 -14.71 -6.47
N ALA A 111 -12.33 -15.11 -7.52
CA ALA A 111 -11.69 -15.67 -8.70
C ALA A 111 -10.91 -14.57 -9.44
N PHE A 112 -9.66 -14.84 -9.83
CA PHE A 112 -8.80 -13.86 -10.51
C PHE A 112 -9.44 -13.30 -11.79
N GLY A 113 -10.21 -14.13 -12.52
CA GLY A 113 -10.91 -13.71 -13.74
C GLY A 113 -11.92 -12.59 -13.53
N ASP A 114 -12.51 -12.50 -12.33
CA ASP A 114 -13.52 -11.49 -12.01
C ASP A 114 -12.91 -10.09 -11.85
N LEU A 115 -11.59 -10.01 -11.66
CA LEU A 115 -10.88 -8.73 -11.63
C LEU A 115 -10.85 -8.04 -13.00
N HIS A 116 -11.07 -8.79 -14.10
CA HIS A 116 -10.97 -8.28 -15.47
C HIS A 116 -9.65 -7.54 -15.74
N ILE A 117 -8.56 -8.04 -15.16
CA ILE A 117 -7.19 -7.52 -15.30
C ILE A 117 -6.34 -8.60 -15.98
N VAL A 118 -5.48 -8.16 -16.88
CA VAL A 118 -4.54 -9.08 -17.55
C VAL A 118 -3.50 -9.56 -16.54
N ALA A 119 -3.33 -10.88 -16.46
CA ALA A 119 -2.28 -11.48 -15.61
C ALA A 119 -0.89 -11.05 -16.10
N ASN A 120 0.07 -10.96 -15.17
CA ASN A 120 1.47 -10.63 -15.49
C ASN A 120 1.67 -9.29 -16.22
N SER A 121 0.81 -8.30 -15.98
CA SER A 121 0.82 -7.02 -16.69
C SER A 121 1.46 -5.88 -15.92
N PHE A 122 1.78 -6.06 -14.64
CA PHE A 122 2.35 -5.00 -13.80
C PHE A 122 3.84 -5.23 -13.54
N ASP A 123 4.60 -4.14 -13.53
CA ASP A 123 6.01 -4.14 -13.15
C ASP A 123 6.18 -4.37 -11.66
N GLU A 124 5.30 -3.77 -10.87
CA GLU A 124 5.28 -3.92 -9.42
C GLU A 124 3.85 -4.01 -8.90
N VAL A 125 3.68 -4.69 -7.76
CA VAL A 125 2.44 -4.70 -6.98
C VAL A 125 2.75 -4.31 -5.55
N ILE A 126 1.96 -3.41 -4.98
CA ILE A 126 2.07 -2.98 -3.60
C ILE A 126 0.79 -3.30 -2.84
N ALA A 127 0.89 -3.58 -1.55
CA ALA A 127 -0.28 -3.87 -0.71
C ALA A 127 -0.07 -3.49 0.76
N ASN A 128 -1.14 -2.99 1.36
CA ASN A 128 -1.28 -2.78 2.80
C ASN A 128 -2.49 -3.57 3.30
N PRO A 129 -2.38 -4.90 3.46
CA PRO A 129 -3.52 -5.72 3.85
C PRO A 129 -4.00 -5.36 5.25
N PRO A 130 -5.29 -5.58 5.57
CA PRO A 130 -5.81 -5.38 6.92
C PRO A 130 -5.07 -6.29 7.91
N PHE A 131 -4.74 -5.74 9.09
CA PHE A 131 -3.89 -6.40 10.09
C PHE A 131 -4.62 -7.40 10.99
N HIS A 132 -5.92 -7.61 10.78
CA HIS A 132 -6.73 -8.50 11.62
C HIS A 132 -6.77 -9.90 11.02
N ASP A 133 -6.48 -10.91 11.85
CA ASP A 133 -6.72 -12.30 11.50
C ASP A 133 -8.23 -12.57 11.42
N VAL A 134 -8.62 -13.42 10.49
CA VAL A 134 -9.97 -14.01 10.45
C VAL A 134 -10.17 -14.76 11.77
N GLY A 135 -10.92 -14.17 12.70
CA GLY A 135 -11.17 -14.73 14.04
C GLY A 135 -10.84 -13.82 15.21
N SER A 136 -10.09 -12.75 15.03
CA SER A 136 -9.81 -11.74 16.06
C SER A 136 -10.61 -10.45 15.81
N VAL A 137 -11.94 -10.56 15.75
CA VAL A 137 -12.81 -9.37 15.70
C VAL A 137 -12.90 -8.83 17.13
N PRO A 138 -12.51 -7.57 17.40
CA PRO A 138 -12.90 -6.92 18.63
C PRO A 138 -14.43 -6.88 18.69
N GLU A 139 -15.00 -7.25 19.80
CA GLU A 139 -16.48 -7.31 20.05
C GLU A 139 -17.19 -5.94 19.93
N ILE A 140 -16.50 -4.89 19.54
CA ILE A 140 -16.97 -3.50 19.68
C ILE A 140 -17.65 -2.94 18.42
N ASP A 141 -17.60 -3.61 17.27
CA ASP A 141 -18.31 -3.11 16.08
C ASP A 141 -19.14 -4.19 15.40
N ASN A 142 -20.39 -4.26 15.81
CA ASN A 142 -21.38 -5.25 15.38
C ASN A 142 -22.05 -4.89 14.03
N THR A 143 -21.39 -4.08 13.19
CA THR A 143 -21.89 -3.81 11.85
C THR A 143 -21.49 -4.97 10.94
N GLY A 144 -22.49 -5.61 10.32
CA GLY A 144 -22.28 -6.72 9.37
C GLY A 144 -21.29 -6.37 8.23
N LYS A 145 -21.06 -5.07 7.98
CA LYS A 145 -20.05 -4.54 7.04
C LYS A 145 -18.61 -4.86 7.45
N ALA A 146 -18.23 -4.69 8.73
CA ALA A 146 -16.87 -5.00 9.20
C ALA A 146 -16.55 -6.50 9.10
N ARG A 147 -17.53 -7.37 9.42
CA ARG A 147 -17.39 -8.82 9.23
C ARG A 147 -17.29 -9.24 7.77
N ALA A 148 -18.08 -8.61 6.90
CA ALA A 148 -18.02 -8.86 5.46
C ALA A 148 -16.68 -8.40 4.88
N TYR A 149 -16.15 -7.25 5.32
CA TYR A 149 -14.85 -6.74 4.90
C TYR A 149 -13.68 -7.65 5.30
N ILE A 150 -13.67 -8.15 6.55
CA ILE A 150 -12.63 -9.07 7.04
C ILE A 150 -12.75 -10.44 6.33
N GLY A 151 -13.95 -10.91 6.06
CA GLY A 151 -14.20 -12.15 5.30
C GLY A 151 -13.84 -11.99 3.82
N ALA A 152 -14.17 -10.84 3.21
CA ALA A 152 -13.87 -10.53 1.82
C ALA A 152 -12.39 -10.19 1.59
N ALA A 153 -11.69 -9.59 2.58
CA ALA A 153 -10.26 -9.32 2.48
C ALA A 153 -9.41 -10.61 2.33
N GLY A 154 -9.99 -11.77 2.65
CA GLY A 154 -9.30 -13.05 2.50
C GLY A 154 -8.09 -13.20 3.43
N THR A 155 -7.37 -14.29 3.25
CA THR A 155 -6.14 -14.55 3.99
C THR A 155 -4.95 -13.82 3.37
N LEU A 156 -3.90 -13.61 4.14
CA LEU A 156 -2.63 -13.07 3.63
C LEU A 156 -2.07 -13.87 2.43
N ASP A 157 -2.35 -15.20 2.39
CA ASP A 157 -2.00 -16.05 1.25
C ASP A 157 -2.74 -15.63 -0.03
N ASN A 158 -4.02 -15.23 0.04
CA ASN A 158 -4.79 -14.73 -1.10
C ASN A 158 -4.20 -13.42 -1.63
N TRP A 159 -3.82 -12.49 -0.76
CA TRP A 159 -3.17 -11.24 -1.14
C TRP A 159 -1.86 -11.49 -1.91
N VAL A 160 -0.99 -12.33 -1.37
CA VAL A 160 0.28 -12.67 -2.01
C VAL A 160 0.04 -13.43 -3.32
N LYS A 161 -0.94 -14.34 -3.38
CA LYS A 161 -1.33 -15.08 -4.58
C LYS A 161 -1.83 -14.13 -5.68
N CYS A 162 -2.73 -13.20 -5.35
CA CYS A 162 -3.24 -12.19 -6.27
C CYS A 162 -2.11 -11.29 -6.77
N ALA A 163 -1.27 -10.77 -5.87
CA ALA A 163 -0.12 -9.96 -6.24
C ALA A 163 0.80 -10.68 -7.22
N CYS A 164 1.11 -11.97 -6.97
CA CYS A 164 1.93 -12.77 -7.88
C CYS A 164 1.26 -12.99 -9.25
N ALA A 165 -0.06 -13.13 -9.30
CA ALA A 165 -0.77 -13.31 -10.57
C ALA A 165 -0.75 -12.04 -11.43
N LEU A 166 -0.76 -10.87 -10.81
CA LEU A 166 -0.71 -9.57 -11.48
C LEU A 166 0.69 -9.17 -11.93
N THR A 167 1.72 -9.50 -11.14
CA THR A 167 3.09 -9.06 -11.39
C THR A 167 3.73 -9.87 -12.52
N ARG A 168 4.43 -9.22 -13.45
CA ARG A 168 5.21 -9.89 -14.51
C ARG A 168 6.43 -10.65 -13.94
N ALA A 169 7.00 -11.54 -14.74
CA ALA A 169 8.26 -12.21 -14.41
C ALA A 169 9.36 -11.18 -14.14
N GLY A 170 10.12 -11.36 -13.05
CA GLY A 170 11.17 -10.44 -12.62
C GLY A 170 10.66 -9.12 -12.01
N GLY A 171 9.35 -8.89 -11.94
CA GLY A 171 8.74 -7.76 -11.27
C GLY A 171 8.78 -7.89 -9.74
N PHE A 172 8.46 -6.81 -9.04
CA PHE A 172 8.53 -6.76 -7.58
C PHE A 172 7.16 -6.69 -6.91
N ILE A 173 7.10 -7.20 -5.69
CA ILE A 173 5.90 -7.18 -4.86
C ILE A 173 6.30 -6.68 -3.48
N SER A 174 5.66 -5.61 -3.01
CA SER A 174 5.93 -5.02 -1.69
C SER A 174 4.70 -5.04 -0.81
N PHE A 175 4.88 -5.51 0.42
CA PHE A 175 3.87 -5.48 1.47
C PHE A 175 4.36 -4.65 2.64
N VAL A 176 3.56 -3.71 3.13
CA VAL A 176 3.72 -3.15 4.47
C VAL A 176 2.87 -3.96 5.44
N HIS A 177 3.42 -4.29 6.61
CA HIS A 177 2.70 -5.07 7.62
C HIS A 177 3.22 -4.76 9.03
N ARG A 178 2.50 -5.24 10.04
CA ARG A 178 2.99 -5.22 11.43
C ARG A 178 4.23 -6.09 11.56
N ALA A 179 5.19 -5.64 12.36
CA ALA A 179 6.43 -6.38 12.58
C ALA A 179 6.22 -7.71 13.33
N ASP A 180 5.22 -7.77 14.21
CA ASP A 180 4.88 -8.98 14.97
C ASP A 180 4.20 -10.09 14.14
N ALA A 181 3.86 -9.80 12.89
CA ALA A 181 3.32 -10.77 11.92
C ALA A 181 4.31 -11.09 10.77
N LEU A 182 5.58 -10.69 10.91
CA LEU A 182 6.60 -10.88 9.88
C LEU A 182 6.79 -12.36 9.52
N ASP A 183 6.77 -13.26 10.49
CA ASP A 183 6.91 -14.69 10.29
C ASP A 183 5.83 -15.25 9.35
N ARG A 184 4.58 -14.83 9.54
CA ARG A 184 3.44 -15.21 8.69
C ARG A 184 3.58 -14.64 7.28
N LEU A 185 3.95 -13.35 7.15
CA LEU A 185 4.15 -12.72 5.87
C LEU A 185 5.27 -13.41 5.08
N LEU A 186 6.41 -13.66 5.71
CA LEU A 186 7.53 -14.37 5.09
C LEU A 186 7.14 -15.78 4.65
N THR A 187 6.38 -16.50 5.47
CA THR A 187 5.92 -17.86 5.16
C THR A 187 5.12 -17.93 3.86
N VAL A 188 4.25 -16.95 3.61
CA VAL A 188 3.42 -16.94 2.39
C VAL A 188 4.16 -16.37 1.18
N MET A 189 5.02 -15.34 1.39
CA MET A 189 5.81 -14.75 0.31
C MET A 189 6.89 -15.70 -0.19
N HIS A 190 7.59 -16.40 0.70
CA HIS A 190 8.72 -17.28 0.35
C HIS A 190 8.30 -18.49 -0.51
N LYS A 191 7.04 -18.87 -0.48
CA LYS A 191 6.50 -19.93 -1.35
C LYS A 191 6.47 -19.53 -2.84
N ARG A 192 6.51 -18.23 -3.14
CA ARG A 192 6.22 -17.68 -4.49
C ARG A 192 7.27 -16.72 -5.01
N LEU A 193 8.06 -16.12 -4.11
CA LEU A 193 9.01 -15.05 -4.40
C LEU A 193 10.39 -15.40 -3.87
N GLY A 194 11.42 -14.91 -4.54
CA GLY A 194 12.79 -14.89 -4.02
C GLY A 194 13.31 -13.47 -3.87
N ASP A 195 14.59 -13.32 -3.53
CA ASP A 195 15.20 -12.01 -3.25
C ASP A 195 14.34 -11.17 -2.30
N LEU A 196 13.86 -11.83 -1.23
CA LEU A 196 13.06 -11.15 -0.21
C LEU A 196 13.94 -10.17 0.55
N ARG A 197 13.52 -8.93 0.63
CA ARG A 197 14.21 -7.87 1.37
C ARG A 197 13.27 -7.32 2.42
N VAL A 198 13.68 -7.41 3.68
CA VAL A 198 12.92 -6.97 4.85
C VAL A 198 13.49 -5.65 5.33
N LEU A 199 12.71 -4.59 5.27
CA LEU A 199 13.03 -3.29 5.84
C LEU A 199 12.24 -3.10 7.14
N PRO A 200 12.87 -3.21 8.33
CA PRO A 200 12.23 -2.88 9.58
C PRO A 200 11.99 -1.37 9.71
N ILE A 201 10.85 -0.98 10.30
CA ILE A 201 10.51 0.40 10.57
C ILE A 201 10.38 0.57 12.07
N MET A 202 11.28 1.35 12.65
CA MET A 202 11.40 1.61 14.08
C MET A 202 10.86 3.00 14.40
N PRO A 203 10.02 3.14 15.43
CA PRO A 203 9.53 4.46 15.87
C PRO A 203 10.68 5.39 16.30
N LYS A 204 11.62 4.84 17.08
CA LYS A 204 12.80 5.54 17.63
C LYS A 204 14.01 4.61 17.66
N PRO A 205 15.23 5.14 17.82
CA PRO A 205 16.43 4.32 18.09
C PRO A 205 16.20 3.38 19.27
N HIS A 206 16.78 2.20 19.22
CA HIS A 206 16.72 1.20 20.30
C HIS A 206 15.33 0.67 20.68
N GLN A 207 14.29 1.01 19.93
CA GLN A 207 12.95 0.43 20.08
C GLN A 207 12.74 -0.71 19.07
N ALA A 208 11.84 -1.64 19.41
CA ALA A 208 11.45 -2.67 18.48
C ALA A 208 10.76 -2.05 17.23
N ALA A 209 10.98 -2.66 16.07
CA ALA A 209 10.23 -2.30 14.88
C ALA A 209 8.73 -2.56 15.09
N THR A 210 7.89 -1.63 14.69
CA THR A 210 6.43 -1.76 14.75
C THR A 210 5.84 -2.13 13.41
N ARG A 211 6.55 -1.81 12.32
CA ARG A 211 6.21 -2.15 10.94
C ARG A 211 7.39 -2.78 10.24
N VAL A 212 7.08 -3.48 9.18
CA VAL A 212 8.05 -3.96 8.19
C VAL A 212 7.54 -3.69 6.80
N ILE A 213 8.43 -3.41 5.86
CA ILE A 213 8.14 -3.57 4.44
C ILE A 213 8.91 -4.80 3.97
N VAL A 214 8.19 -5.75 3.40
CA VAL A 214 8.81 -6.92 2.77
C VAL A 214 8.62 -6.78 1.27
N ARG A 215 9.73 -6.67 0.55
CA ARG A 215 9.77 -6.63 -0.91
C ARG A 215 10.37 -7.93 -1.45
N GLY A 216 9.68 -8.57 -2.38
CA GLY A 216 10.14 -9.79 -3.02
C GLY A 216 10.11 -9.66 -4.53
N LYS A 217 10.93 -10.45 -5.22
CA LYS A 217 11.02 -10.47 -6.67
C LYS A 217 10.40 -11.75 -7.22
N ARG A 218 9.53 -11.62 -8.21
CA ARG A 218 8.92 -12.77 -8.87
C ARG A 218 9.96 -13.52 -9.72
N ASP A 219 9.90 -14.84 -9.67
CA ASP A 219 10.80 -15.77 -10.39
C ASP A 219 12.30 -15.61 -10.02
N ALA A 220 12.60 -14.99 -8.88
CA ALA A 220 13.95 -14.94 -8.31
C ALA A 220 14.21 -16.10 -7.36
N ARG A 221 15.50 -16.40 -7.11
CA ARG A 221 15.95 -17.46 -6.19
C ARG A 221 17.00 -16.98 -5.18
N ALA A 222 17.34 -15.68 -5.20
CA ALA A 222 18.29 -15.13 -4.26
C ALA A 222 17.77 -15.23 -2.81
N PRO A 223 18.67 -15.38 -1.83
CA PRO A 223 18.29 -15.50 -0.42
C PRO A 223 17.67 -14.22 0.12
N LEU A 224 17.02 -14.35 1.30
CA LEU A 224 16.48 -13.22 2.03
C LEU A 224 17.57 -12.31 2.54
N THR A 225 17.33 -11.00 2.50
CA THR A 225 18.20 -9.96 3.08
C THR A 225 17.41 -9.16 4.11
N LEU A 226 17.94 -9.03 5.32
CA LEU A 226 17.45 -8.11 6.33
C LEU A 226 18.21 -6.78 6.18
N LEU A 227 17.47 -5.72 5.88
CA LEU A 227 18.03 -4.38 5.66
C LEU A 227 18.22 -3.63 6.98
N PRO A 228 19.11 -2.63 7.04
CA PRO A 228 19.15 -1.69 8.14
C PRO A 228 17.78 -1.04 8.34
N PRO A 229 17.34 -0.78 9.60
CA PRO A 229 16.02 -0.24 9.86
C PRO A 229 15.87 1.21 9.39
N LEU A 230 14.67 1.58 8.96
CA LEU A 230 14.23 2.97 8.90
C LEU A 230 13.80 3.40 10.28
N ILE A 231 14.46 4.40 10.84
CA ILE A 231 14.11 5.03 12.11
C ILE A 231 13.24 6.25 11.81
N LEU A 232 12.04 6.33 12.39
CA LEU A 232 11.11 7.42 12.08
C LEU A 232 11.45 8.70 12.84
N GLN A 233 11.84 8.60 14.09
CA GLN A 233 12.18 9.74 14.95
C GLN A 233 13.53 9.52 15.62
N ASP A 234 14.27 10.60 15.85
CA ASP A 234 15.48 10.60 16.68
C ASP A 234 15.15 10.48 18.18
N GLU A 235 16.17 10.55 19.02
CA GLU A 235 16.01 10.50 20.49
C GLU A 235 15.20 11.69 21.04
N ASN A 236 15.20 12.83 20.36
CA ASN A 236 14.47 14.04 20.70
C ASN A 236 13.05 14.08 20.13
N ALA A 237 12.56 12.97 19.59
CA ALA A 237 11.26 12.85 18.93
C ALA A 237 11.10 13.76 17.69
N GLN A 238 12.21 14.19 17.07
CA GLN A 238 12.19 14.86 15.77
C GLN A 238 12.22 13.81 14.66
N PRO A 239 11.59 14.07 13.51
CA PRO A 239 11.71 13.18 12.36
C PRO A 239 13.17 12.98 12.00
N SER A 240 13.59 11.73 11.72
CA SER A 240 14.91 11.49 11.14
C SER A 240 15.00 12.05 9.72
N ASP A 241 16.20 12.37 9.25
CA ASP A 241 16.42 12.89 7.89
C ASP A 241 15.79 12.00 6.82
N MET A 242 15.89 10.69 6.97
CA MET A 242 15.30 9.73 6.05
C MET A 242 13.77 9.71 6.14
N ALA A 243 13.21 9.77 7.35
CA ALA A 243 11.77 9.83 7.54
C ALA A 243 11.20 11.12 6.96
N GLU A 244 11.86 12.26 7.19
CA GLU A 244 11.49 13.55 6.61
C GLU A 244 11.53 13.50 5.07
N ALA A 245 12.62 12.96 4.51
CA ALA A 245 12.79 12.82 3.06
C ALA A 245 11.67 11.97 2.44
N VAL A 246 11.32 10.85 3.06
CA VAL A 246 10.29 9.94 2.55
C VAL A 246 8.89 10.51 2.79
N LEU A 247 8.56 10.86 4.02
CA LEU A 247 7.18 11.20 4.41
C LEU A 247 6.74 12.58 3.95
N ARG A 248 7.67 13.55 3.84
CA ARG A 248 7.35 14.93 3.43
C ARG A 248 7.82 15.29 2.05
N HIS A 249 8.95 14.74 1.61
CA HIS A 249 9.51 15.11 0.32
C HIS A 249 9.30 14.09 -0.78
N GLY A 250 8.83 12.87 -0.43
CA GLY A 250 8.51 11.81 -1.39
C GLY A 250 9.75 11.08 -1.90
N ALA A 251 10.82 10.99 -1.11
CA ALA A 251 11.97 10.19 -1.47
C ALA A 251 11.61 8.71 -1.57
N ALA A 252 12.30 7.97 -2.44
CA ALA A 252 12.18 6.52 -2.51
C ALA A 252 12.88 5.85 -1.33
N LEU A 253 12.34 4.70 -0.90
CA LEU A 253 13.05 3.81 0.01
C LEU A 253 14.07 2.98 -0.77
N ALA A 254 15.30 2.91 -0.26
CA ALA A 254 16.35 2.10 -0.87
C ALA A 254 16.27 0.66 -0.37
N PHE A 255 15.99 -0.28 -1.27
CA PHE A 255 16.03 -1.72 -0.98
C PHE A 255 17.37 -2.36 -1.33
N GLY A 256 18.46 -1.57 -1.45
CA GLY A 256 19.76 -2.03 -1.91
C GLY A 256 19.84 -2.13 -3.44
N LYS A 257 21.03 -2.00 -4.02
CA LYS A 257 21.24 -2.26 -5.45
C LYS A 257 21.02 -3.74 -5.70
N ASN A 258 20.32 -4.08 -6.76
CA ASN A 258 20.31 -5.44 -7.28
C ASN A 258 21.76 -5.80 -7.54
N GLY A 259 22.29 -6.77 -6.77
CA GLY A 259 23.56 -7.40 -7.12
C GLY A 259 23.40 -7.94 -8.54
N GLY A 260 24.22 -7.46 -9.46
CA GLY A 260 24.31 -7.95 -10.82
C GLY A 260 24.75 -9.40 -10.88
#